data_1be711934d1516b193b8fd900973399f
#
_entry.id   1be711934d1516b193b8fd900973399f
#
_cell.length_a   1.000
_cell.length_b   1.000
_cell.length_c   1.000
_cell.angle_alpha   90.00
_cell.angle_beta   90.00
_cell.angle_gamma   90.00
#
_symmetry.space_group_name_H-M   'P 1'
#
loop_
_entity.id
_entity.type
_entity.pdbx_description
1 polymer ?
#
loop_
_entity_poly.entity_id
_entity_poly.type
_entity_poly.pdbx_seq_one_letter_code
_entity_poly.pdbx_strand_id
1 'polypeptide(L)'
;MFVRIANLPAVVATFCSGLLSLFAVSAWGETLGEYWDTAEEESKYYRIVEIPMPAGVAIEAGCFEVMPDNQLAIGTRRGDIFLVKGAFDKNPRPTYKRFAHGLDEVMGMSYRDGAFVITQQTEVTRITDENADGRADHFRTLSDKWGFRNYHEFAFGSKPDPEGNVWVALCLSKSYHSDVPFRGWCLKVTPDGKTLPVCSGIRSPCGIGPNEHGVMFYAESQGPWNGSCSLKVLEQGGFMGHPVSFNWYDLAKEMGDKPVVPESRSRLMIERQRVKELVPYAVVFPYIRMGRSISGFMVDQTGGKFGPFENQLFVTDFSLSVVMRATTEKVNGVWQGACYPFREGLATGLLACQFTPRGDLIVGGTNRGWPVRGPREFAIQRLDWTGIVPFEIKTINARSEGFRLTFTKPVDPAVASDPATYSLSTFTHVYQQGYGSPEVDQTKPRVVQATVSEDRLQVDIKVDGLVQGHVHEFDLEPMREPDGGKLVHENAYYTLNEIPRD
;
A
#
# COMPACT_ATOMS: atom_id res chain seq x y z
N MET A 1 -66.15 43.69 5.42
CA MET A 1 -67.12 43.45 6.48
C MET A 1 -66.39 42.66 7.57
N PHE A 2 -66.24 43.30 8.70
CA PHE A 2 -65.56 42.81 9.92
C PHE A 2 -66.34 41.64 10.56
N VAL A 3 -65.68 40.71 11.27
CA VAL A 3 -65.98 40.15 12.58
C VAL A 3 -64.93 39.15 12.94
N ARG A 4 -64.02 39.40 13.80
CA ARG A 4 -63.74 39.17 15.22
C ARG A 4 -63.69 37.73 15.72
N ILE A 5 -62.50 37.38 16.10
CA ILE A 5 -61.92 36.64 17.24
C ILE A 5 -62.86 36.07 18.29
N ALA A 6 -62.68 34.84 18.71
CA ALA A 6 -62.97 34.35 20.07
C ALA A 6 -62.04 33.21 20.50
N ASN A 7 -61.60 33.26 21.71
CA ASN A 7 -60.56 32.59 22.50
C ASN A 7 -60.76 31.10 22.82
N LEU A 8 -59.62 30.50 23.04
CA LEU A 8 -59.12 29.31 23.76
C LEU A 8 -60.01 28.63 24.83
N PRO A 9 -59.73 27.34 25.18
CA PRO A 9 -58.86 27.15 26.35
C PRO A 9 -57.78 26.06 26.17
N ALA A 10 -56.74 26.21 27.01
CA ALA A 10 -55.59 25.35 27.16
C ALA A 10 -55.97 23.94 27.66
N VAL A 11 -55.31 22.93 27.09
CA VAL A 11 -55.24 21.58 27.64
C VAL A 11 -53.79 21.25 27.91
N VAL A 12 -53.55 20.94 29.17
CA VAL A 12 -52.27 20.47 29.72
C VAL A 12 -51.88 19.16 29.06
N ALA A 13 -50.76 19.13 28.36
CA ALA A 13 -50.14 17.90 27.85
C ALA A 13 -48.97 17.52 28.75
N THR A 14 -49.14 16.40 29.39
CA THR A 14 -48.18 15.71 30.25
C THR A 14 -46.94 15.30 29.42
N PHE A 15 -45.78 15.73 29.85
CA PHE A 15 -44.50 15.33 29.32
C PHE A 15 -44.23 13.85 29.59
N CYS A 16 -44.27 13.02 28.57
CA CYS A 16 -43.59 11.73 28.54
C CYS A 16 -42.19 11.93 27.97
N SER A 17 -41.21 11.90 28.88
CA SER A 17 -39.78 11.92 28.53
C SER A 17 -39.40 10.60 27.87
N GLY A 18 -39.54 10.51 26.54
CA GLY A 18 -38.92 9.48 25.74
C GLY A 18 -37.49 9.91 25.42
N LEU A 19 -36.49 9.22 25.96
CA LEU A 19 -35.11 9.33 25.53
C LEU A 19 -35.01 8.90 24.05
N LEU A 20 -35.08 9.86 23.14
CA LEU A 20 -34.52 9.73 21.82
C LEU A 20 -33.00 9.87 21.97
N SER A 21 -32.29 8.74 22.03
CA SER A 21 -30.88 8.70 21.75
C SER A 21 -30.67 9.06 20.27
N LEU A 22 -30.49 10.35 20.03
CA LEU A 22 -29.90 10.86 18.82
C LEU A 22 -28.50 10.24 18.74
N PHE A 23 -28.35 9.14 17.97
CA PHE A 23 -27.08 8.83 17.37
C PHE A 23 -26.77 9.99 16.41
N ALA A 24 -26.11 11.01 16.94
CA ALA A 24 -25.34 11.93 16.12
C ALA A 24 -24.30 11.07 15.43
N VAL A 25 -24.54 10.69 14.17
CA VAL A 25 -23.48 10.35 13.26
C VAL A 25 -22.70 11.65 13.12
N SER A 26 -21.70 11.82 13.99
CA SER A 26 -20.68 12.83 13.78
C SER A 26 -20.08 12.50 12.42
N ALA A 27 -20.35 13.35 11.43
CA ALA A 27 -19.53 13.44 10.25
C ALA A 27 -18.13 13.81 10.77
N TRP A 28 -17.33 12.81 11.04
CA TRP A 28 -15.92 12.95 11.34
C TRP A 28 -15.33 13.53 10.07
N GLY A 29 -15.03 14.81 10.09
CA GLY A 29 -14.00 15.37 9.24
C GLY A 29 -12.72 14.65 9.66
N GLU A 30 -12.49 13.46 9.09
CA GLU A 30 -11.30 12.70 9.37
C GLU A 30 -10.10 13.56 8.99
N THR A 31 -9.33 13.98 10.00
CA THR A 31 -8.08 14.67 9.76
C THR A 31 -7.21 13.76 8.88
N LEU A 32 -6.60 14.32 7.83
CA LEU A 32 -5.66 13.58 6.96
C LEU A 32 -4.33 13.28 7.68
N GLY A 33 -4.31 13.40 9.01
CA GLY A 33 -3.12 13.23 9.84
C GLY A 33 -2.13 14.42 9.71
N GLU A 34 -1.08 14.39 10.50
CA GLU A 34 0.01 15.35 10.43
C GLU A 34 0.98 14.95 9.32
N TYR A 35 1.70 15.93 8.76
CA TYR A 35 2.84 15.68 7.89
C TYR A 35 4.02 15.20 8.72
N TRP A 36 4.99 14.57 8.07
CA TRP A 36 6.27 14.25 8.72
C TRP A 36 7.11 15.51 8.97
N ASP A 37 6.75 16.63 8.30
CA ASP A 37 7.44 17.92 8.31
C ASP A 37 8.89 17.84 7.80
N THR A 38 9.16 16.88 6.94
CA THR A 38 10.49 16.59 6.39
C THR A 38 10.63 16.93 4.91
N ALA A 39 9.56 17.44 4.26
CA ALA A 39 9.51 17.70 2.81
C ALA A 39 10.66 18.57 2.28
N GLU A 40 11.10 19.59 3.04
CA GLU A 40 12.19 20.47 2.66
C GLU A 40 13.55 19.72 2.73
N GLU A 41 13.78 18.98 3.80
CA GLU A 41 14.99 18.17 3.99
C GLU A 41 15.08 17.07 2.95
N GLU A 42 14.00 16.30 2.74
CA GLU A 42 13.89 15.24 1.73
C GLU A 42 14.20 15.75 0.31
N SER A 43 13.82 17.03 0.01
CA SER A 43 14.02 17.63 -1.32
C SER A 43 15.51 17.80 -1.69
N LYS A 44 16.41 17.83 -0.72
CA LYS A 44 17.86 17.86 -0.94
C LYS A 44 18.36 16.56 -1.58
N TYR A 45 17.66 15.46 -1.32
CA TYR A 45 18.03 14.09 -1.74
C TYR A 45 17.17 13.59 -2.89
N TYR A 46 15.85 13.87 -2.87
CA TYR A 46 14.90 13.41 -3.87
C TYR A 46 13.98 14.57 -4.31
N ARG A 47 14.23 15.07 -5.52
CA ARG A 47 13.44 16.18 -6.09
C ARG A 47 12.18 15.66 -6.75
N ILE A 48 11.07 16.37 -6.53
CA ILE A 48 9.82 16.15 -7.25
C ILE A 48 9.91 16.91 -8.58
N VAL A 49 9.76 16.19 -9.69
CA VAL A 49 9.74 16.73 -11.06
C VAL A 49 8.35 16.49 -11.64
N GLU A 50 7.71 17.57 -12.13
CA GLU A 50 6.41 17.47 -12.79
C GLU A 50 6.56 16.87 -14.19
N ILE A 51 5.62 15.97 -14.54
CA ILE A 51 5.44 15.51 -15.92
C ILE A 51 4.19 16.21 -16.45
N PRO A 52 4.35 17.27 -17.29
CA PRO A 52 3.23 18.07 -17.76
C PRO A 52 2.22 17.24 -18.55
N MET A 53 0.94 17.46 -18.29
CA MET A 53 -0.17 16.80 -18.99
C MET A 53 -0.83 17.75 -19.99
N PRO A 54 -1.47 17.25 -21.06
CA PRO A 54 -2.18 18.07 -22.03
C PRO A 54 -3.33 18.85 -21.37
N ALA A 55 -3.49 20.09 -21.73
CA ALA A 55 -4.60 20.91 -21.22
C ALA A 55 -5.96 20.31 -21.59
N GLY A 56 -6.87 20.25 -20.62
CA GLY A 56 -8.23 19.72 -20.79
C GLY A 56 -8.33 18.20 -20.85
N VAL A 57 -7.24 17.47 -20.62
CA VAL A 57 -7.25 15.99 -20.55
C VAL A 57 -7.02 15.56 -19.12
N ALA A 58 -7.99 14.85 -18.53
CA ALA A 58 -7.89 14.28 -17.20
C ALA A 58 -7.15 12.93 -17.27
N ILE A 59 -5.92 12.89 -16.79
CA ILE A 59 -5.09 11.67 -16.74
C ILE A 59 -5.01 11.22 -15.29
N GLU A 60 -5.99 10.43 -14.85
CA GLU A 60 -6.03 9.79 -13.53
C GLU A 60 -5.26 8.46 -13.62
N ALA A 61 -3.95 8.48 -13.41
CA ALA A 61 -3.11 7.31 -13.58
C ALA A 61 -3.51 6.19 -12.60
N GLY A 62 -3.86 5.02 -13.15
CA GLY A 62 -4.13 3.79 -12.41
C GLY A 62 -2.97 2.81 -12.44
N CYS A 63 -2.18 2.84 -13.50
CA CYS A 63 -0.97 2.02 -13.67
C CYS A 63 -0.03 2.61 -14.70
N PHE A 64 1.23 2.16 -14.66
CA PHE A 64 2.28 2.55 -15.59
C PHE A 64 2.97 1.33 -16.19
N GLU A 65 3.49 1.49 -17.41
CA GLU A 65 4.37 0.54 -18.08
C GLU A 65 5.47 1.26 -18.84
N VAL A 66 6.69 0.76 -18.74
CA VAL A 66 7.83 1.24 -19.55
C VAL A 66 7.90 0.43 -20.83
N MET A 67 7.68 1.10 -21.95
CA MET A 67 7.70 0.47 -23.27
C MET A 67 9.13 0.18 -23.75
N PRO A 68 9.35 -0.86 -24.59
CA PRO A 68 10.67 -1.19 -25.13
C PRO A 68 11.34 -0.04 -25.90
N ASP A 69 10.55 0.88 -26.45
CA ASP A 69 11.01 2.05 -27.21
C ASP A 69 11.21 3.30 -26.34
N ASN A 70 11.29 3.14 -25.01
CA ASN A 70 11.46 4.22 -24.03
C ASN A 70 10.27 5.20 -23.95
N GLN A 71 9.08 4.78 -24.33
CA GLN A 71 7.86 5.52 -24.00
C GLN A 71 7.33 5.08 -22.64
N LEU A 72 6.56 5.96 -21.99
CA LEU A 72 5.74 5.62 -20.83
C LEU A 72 4.32 5.32 -21.32
N ALA A 73 3.80 4.13 -21.05
CA ALA A 73 2.39 3.86 -21.17
C ALA A 73 1.68 4.14 -19.83
N ILE A 74 0.52 4.79 -19.89
CA ILE A 74 -0.29 5.16 -18.75
C ILE A 74 -1.69 4.59 -18.93
N GLY A 75 -2.07 3.63 -18.10
CA GLY A 75 -3.45 3.19 -17.95
C GLY A 75 -4.18 4.08 -16.95
N THR A 76 -5.41 4.50 -17.30
CA THR A 76 -6.13 5.46 -16.49
C THR A 76 -7.39 4.90 -15.87
N ARG A 77 -7.81 5.46 -14.75
CA ARG A 77 -9.12 5.20 -14.14
C ARG A 77 -10.30 5.69 -15.00
N ARG A 78 -10.03 6.42 -16.08
CA ARG A 78 -11.05 6.85 -17.05
C ARG A 78 -11.16 5.93 -18.26
N GLY A 79 -10.42 4.83 -18.25
CA GLY A 79 -10.48 3.80 -19.30
C GLY A 79 -9.71 4.19 -20.57
N ASP A 80 -8.72 5.05 -20.46
CA ASP A 80 -7.80 5.37 -21.54
C ASP A 80 -6.43 4.72 -21.31
N ILE A 81 -5.73 4.40 -22.39
CA ILE A 81 -4.28 4.14 -22.39
C ILE A 81 -3.61 5.21 -23.22
N PHE A 82 -2.64 5.92 -22.62
CA PHE A 82 -1.81 6.90 -23.30
C PHE A 82 -0.38 6.38 -23.48
N LEU A 83 0.19 6.59 -24.67
CA LEU A 83 1.62 6.45 -24.93
C LEU A 83 2.27 7.83 -24.87
N VAL A 84 3.32 7.96 -24.07
CA VAL A 84 3.91 9.24 -23.72
C VAL A 84 5.40 9.23 -24.06
N LYS A 85 5.80 10.05 -25.03
CA LYS A 85 7.21 10.30 -25.39
C LYS A 85 7.75 11.46 -24.59
N GLY A 86 9.02 11.40 -24.18
CA GLY A 86 9.70 12.51 -23.48
C GLY A 86 9.37 12.59 -21.98
N ALA A 87 8.64 11.61 -21.40
CA ALA A 87 8.38 11.56 -19.97
C ALA A 87 9.65 11.33 -19.13
N PHE A 88 10.64 10.65 -19.70
CA PHE A 88 11.91 10.32 -19.04
C PHE A 88 13.01 11.36 -19.25
N ASP A 89 12.77 12.44 -20.02
CA ASP A 89 13.74 13.50 -20.23
C ASP A 89 14.09 14.20 -18.92
N LYS A 90 15.30 14.74 -18.80
CA LYS A 90 15.73 15.49 -17.61
C LYS A 90 14.75 16.63 -17.29
N ASN A 91 14.30 17.35 -18.33
CA ASN A 91 13.27 18.37 -18.26
C ASN A 91 12.10 17.92 -19.12
N PRO A 92 11.09 17.22 -18.57
CA PRO A 92 10.04 16.60 -19.37
C PRO A 92 9.22 17.60 -20.18
N ARG A 93 9.11 17.36 -21.48
CA ARG A 93 8.19 18.03 -22.40
C ARG A 93 7.44 16.97 -23.20
N PRO A 94 6.59 16.20 -22.50
CA PRO A 94 6.01 15.01 -23.08
C PRO A 94 4.99 15.31 -24.16
N THR A 95 4.89 14.38 -25.12
CA THR A 95 3.80 14.31 -26.08
C THR A 95 2.98 13.06 -25.80
N TYR A 96 1.66 13.20 -25.83
CA TYR A 96 0.70 12.15 -25.48
C TYR A 96 -0.05 11.69 -26.72
N LYS A 97 -0.08 10.37 -26.95
CA LYS A 97 -0.92 9.72 -27.94
C LYS A 97 -1.89 8.79 -27.23
N ARG A 98 -3.19 8.96 -27.44
CA ARG A 98 -4.17 8.00 -26.93
C ARG A 98 -4.09 6.74 -27.78
N PHE A 99 -3.73 5.63 -27.13
CA PHE A 99 -3.60 4.31 -27.76
C PHE A 99 -4.93 3.54 -27.73
N ALA A 100 -5.61 3.52 -26.58
CA ALA A 100 -6.91 2.89 -26.40
C ALA A 100 -7.84 3.77 -25.58
N HIS A 101 -9.15 3.55 -25.69
CA HIS A 101 -10.17 4.23 -24.89
C HIS A 101 -11.41 3.35 -24.74
N GLY A 102 -12.31 3.72 -23.82
CA GLY A 102 -13.55 2.98 -23.57
C GLY A 102 -13.34 1.73 -22.73
N LEU A 103 -12.21 1.63 -22.05
CA LEU A 103 -11.91 0.58 -21.08
C LEU A 103 -12.53 0.90 -19.72
N ASP A 104 -12.55 -0.08 -18.81
CA ASP A 104 -13.14 0.06 -17.49
C ASP A 104 -12.06 0.11 -16.41
N GLU A 105 -11.70 1.32 -15.91
CA GLU A 105 -10.70 1.56 -14.86
C GLU A 105 -9.45 0.67 -14.93
N VAL A 106 -8.45 1.06 -15.74
CA VAL A 106 -7.23 0.27 -15.97
C VAL A 106 -6.32 0.37 -14.73
N MET A 107 -6.30 -0.68 -13.91
CA MET A 107 -5.58 -0.74 -12.62
C MET A 107 -4.47 -1.82 -12.60
N GLY A 108 -4.02 -2.23 -13.74
CA GLY A 108 -2.88 -3.12 -13.96
C GLY A 108 -2.57 -3.17 -15.43
N MET A 109 -1.29 -3.14 -15.79
CA MET A 109 -0.87 -3.15 -17.18
C MET A 109 0.55 -3.69 -17.32
N SER A 110 0.75 -4.46 -18.38
CA SER A 110 2.07 -4.87 -18.86
C SER A 110 2.08 -4.87 -20.40
N TYR A 111 3.26 -4.67 -20.98
CA TYR A 111 3.46 -4.78 -22.43
C TYR A 111 4.45 -5.89 -22.73
N ARG A 112 4.02 -6.88 -23.50
CA ARG A 112 4.86 -8.02 -23.88
C ARG A 112 4.42 -8.56 -25.24
N ASP A 113 5.38 -8.96 -26.06
CA ASP A 113 5.14 -9.61 -27.36
C ASP A 113 4.16 -8.83 -28.27
N GLY A 114 4.35 -7.50 -28.35
CA GLY A 114 3.55 -6.60 -29.17
C GLY A 114 2.13 -6.34 -28.65
N ALA A 115 1.83 -6.71 -27.41
CA ALA A 115 0.49 -6.55 -26.83
C ALA A 115 0.52 -5.96 -25.42
N PHE A 116 -0.48 -5.19 -25.10
CA PHE A 116 -0.81 -4.88 -23.71
C PHE A 116 -1.67 -6.00 -23.11
N VAL A 117 -1.38 -6.38 -21.88
CA VAL A 117 -2.26 -7.14 -21.02
C VAL A 117 -2.65 -6.23 -19.86
N ILE A 118 -3.93 -5.93 -19.75
CA ILE A 118 -4.48 -4.99 -18.77
C ILE A 118 -5.47 -5.68 -17.84
N THR A 119 -5.54 -5.18 -16.61
CA THR A 119 -6.58 -5.53 -15.64
C THR A 119 -7.57 -4.38 -15.54
N GLN A 120 -8.82 -4.68 -15.79
CA GLN A 120 -9.99 -3.82 -15.64
C GLN A 120 -10.86 -4.31 -14.46
N GLN A 121 -11.88 -3.53 -14.04
CA GLN A 121 -12.77 -3.96 -12.95
C GLN A 121 -13.46 -5.31 -13.26
N THR A 122 -13.72 -5.59 -14.53
CA THR A 122 -14.53 -6.74 -14.97
C THR A 122 -13.71 -7.88 -15.56
N GLU A 123 -12.49 -7.63 -16.03
CA GLU A 123 -11.73 -8.62 -16.79
C GLU A 123 -10.23 -8.34 -16.89
N VAL A 124 -9.49 -9.34 -17.34
CA VAL A 124 -8.15 -9.17 -17.92
C VAL A 124 -8.27 -9.24 -19.44
N THR A 125 -7.76 -8.21 -20.11
CA THR A 125 -7.87 -8.04 -21.56
C THR A 125 -6.50 -7.95 -22.22
N ARG A 126 -6.31 -8.65 -23.33
CA ARG A 126 -5.17 -8.51 -24.23
C ARG A 126 -5.53 -7.56 -25.37
N ILE A 127 -4.67 -6.55 -25.62
CA ILE A 127 -4.92 -5.48 -26.59
C ILE A 127 -3.73 -5.42 -27.57
N THR A 128 -4.00 -5.38 -28.86
CA THR A 128 -3.00 -5.24 -29.93
C THR A 128 -3.34 -4.10 -30.89
N ASP A 129 -2.29 -3.58 -31.51
CA ASP A 129 -2.32 -2.69 -32.69
C ASP A 129 -1.78 -3.51 -33.87
N GLU A 130 -2.68 -4.06 -34.69
CA GLU A 130 -2.31 -5.00 -35.76
C GLU A 130 -1.88 -4.27 -37.04
N ASN A 131 -2.36 -3.05 -37.25
CA ASN A 131 -2.03 -2.24 -38.41
C ASN A 131 -0.83 -1.29 -38.19
N ALA A 132 -0.30 -1.25 -36.97
CA ALA A 132 0.82 -0.44 -36.51
C ALA A 132 0.61 1.08 -36.68
N ASP A 133 -0.63 1.56 -36.58
CA ASP A 133 -0.93 3.00 -36.63
C ASP A 133 -0.78 3.70 -35.27
N GLY A 134 -0.48 2.91 -34.21
CA GLY A 134 -0.30 3.33 -32.83
C GLY A 134 -1.63 3.56 -32.09
N ARG A 135 -2.67 2.84 -32.49
CA ARG A 135 -3.97 2.73 -31.84
C ARG A 135 -4.34 1.25 -31.70
N ALA A 136 -5.10 0.95 -30.70
CA ALA A 136 -5.60 -0.40 -30.48
C ALA A 136 -6.68 -0.77 -31.51
N ASP A 137 -6.47 -1.90 -32.18
CA ASP A 137 -7.42 -2.47 -33.15
C ASP A 137 -8.17 -3.67 -32.61
N HIS A 138 -7.51 -4.50 -31.82
CA HIS A 138 -8.05 -5.78 -31.39
C HIS A 138 -7.99 -5.93 -29.88
N PHE A 139 -9.14 -6.32 -29.30
CA PHE A 139 -9.34 -6.52 -27.87
C PHE A 139 -9.82 -7.95 -27.65
N ARG A 140 -9.09 -8.70 -26.84
CA ARG A 140 -9.42 -10.07 -26.49
C ARG A 140 -9.47 -10.24 -24.98
N THR A 141 -10.64 -10.56 -24.45
CA THR A 141 -10.80 -10.97 -23.05
C THR A 141 -10.01 -12.26 -22.80
N LEU A 142 -9.11 -12.22 -21.84
CA LEU A 142 -8.39 -13.40 -21.34
C LEU A 142 -9.17 -14.07 -20.22
N SER A 143 -9.72 -13.29 -19.29
CA SER A 143 -10.53 -13.81 -18.19
C SER A 143 -11.54 -12.77 -17.71
N ASP A 144 -12.78 -13.22 -17.50
CA ASP A 144 -13.92 -12.51 -16.93
C ASP A 144 -14.57 -13.31 -15.78
N LYS A 145 -13.77 -14.11 -15.05
CA LYS A 145 -14.27 -15.13 -14.12
C LYS A 145 -14.70 -14.61 -12.76
N TRP A 146 -14.70 -13.32 -12.56
CA TRP A 146 -15.23 -12.68 -11.33
C TRP A 146 -16.41 -11.78 -11.64
N GLY A 147 -17.23 -11.52 -10.60
CA GLY A 147 -18.39 -10.66 -10.74
C GLY A 147 -18.07 -9.18 -10.57
N PHE A 148 -18.97 -8.35 -11.11
CA PHE A 148 -18.98 -6.90 -10.94
C PHE A 148 -20.41 -6.41 -10.76
N ARG A 149 -20.66 -5.53 -9.80
CA ARG A 149 -21.98 -4.99 -9.49
C ARG A 149 -22.00 -3.50 -9.20
N ASN A 150 -20.91 -2.97 -8.62
CA ASN A 150 -20.84 -1.56 -8.27
C ASN A 150 -19.40 -1.01 -8.42
N TYR A 151 -19.31 0.31 -8.53
CA TYR A 151 -18.06 1.02 -8.81
C TYR A 151 -16.92 0.78 -7.77
N HIS A 152 -17.27 0.35 -6.57
CA HIS A 152 -16.29 0.12 -5.49
C HIS A 152 -15.62 -1.27 -5.57
N GLU A 153 -15.99 -2.08 -6.54
CA GLU A 153 -15.42 -3.41 -6.76
C GLU A 153 -14.20 -3.36 -7.68
N PHE A 154 -13.15 -2.67 -7.22
CA PHE A 154 -11.89 -2.56 -7.98
C PHE A 154 -11.23 -3.93 -8.18
N ALA A 155 -10.42 -4.02 -9.24
CA ALA A 155 -9.55 -5.14 -9.53
C ALA A 155 -8.14 -4.61 -9.83
N PHE A 156 -7.17 -5.01 -9.01
CA PHE A 156 -5.78 -4.58 -9.15
C PHE A 156 -4.94 -5.71 -9.73
N GLY A 157 -4.29 -5.44 -10.87
CA GLY A 157 -3.46 -6.41 -11.58
C GLY A 157 -1.97 -6.19 -11.36
N SER A 158 -1.24 -7.30 -11.21
CA SER A 158 0.22 -7.29 -11.14
C SER A 158 0.86 -7.11 -12.52
N LYS A 159 2.16 -6.83 -12.52
CA LYS A 159 3.02 -7.24 -13.65
C LYS A 159 3.01 -8.78 -13.74
N PRO A 160 3.26 -9.36 -14.93
CA PRO A 160 3.35 -10.82 -15.07
C PRO A 160 4.45 -11.41 -14.18
N ASP A 161 4.16 -12.56 -13.60
CA ASP A 161 5.17 -13.39 -12.95
C ASP A 161 6.10 -14.05 -13.99
N PRO A 162 7.16 -14.78 -13.57
CA PRO A 162 8.10 -15.43 -14.50
C PRO A 162 7.43 -16.38 -15.48
N GLU A 163 6.31 -16.99 -15.12
CA GLU A 163 5.51 -17.87 -15.98
C GLU A 163 4.57 -17.11 -16.91
N GLY A 164 4.50 -15.77 -16.77
CA GLY A 164 3.66 -14.88 -17.56
C GLY A 164 2.24 -14.72 -17.05
N ASN A 165 1.94 -15.21 -15.84
CA ASN A 165 0.61 -15.05 -15.25
C ASN A 165 0.42 -13.66 -14.67
N VAL A 166 -0.79 -13.11 -14.80
CA VAL A 166 -1.22 -11.88 -14.12
C VAL A 166 -1.99 -12.24 -12.85
N TRP A 167 -1.58 -11.72 -11.73
CA TRP A 167 -2.27 -11.87 -10.46
C TRP A 167 -3.23 -10.70 -10.27
N VAL A 168 -4.47 -11.00 -9.87
CA VAL A 168 -5.54 -10.02 -9.73
C VAL A 168 -6.10 -10.06 -8.32
N ALA A 169 -5.94 -8.97 -7.57
CA ALA A 169 -6.53 -8.79 -6.25
C ALA A 169 -7.87 -8.05 -6.37
N LEU A 170 -8.94 -8.66 -5.87
CA LEU A 170 -10.31 -8.21 -6.03
C LEU A 170 -10.85 -7.56 -4.76
N CYS A 171 -11.22 -6.29 -4.82
CA CYS A 171 -11.84 -5.56 -3.73
C CYS A 171 -13.23 -6.09 -3.39
N LEU A 172 -13.58 -6.10 -2.10
CA LEU A 172 -14.96 -6.38 -1.66
C LEU A 172 -15.93 -5.29 -2.11
N SER A 173 -17.18 -5.65 -2.30
CA SER A 173 -18.28 -4.73 -2.55
C SER A 173 -18.44 -3.77 -1.38
N LYS A 174 -18.25 -2.44 -1.62
CA LYS A 174 -18.27 -1.40 -0.59
C LYS A 174 -17.36 -1.71 0.62
N SER A 175 -16.33 -2.55 0.39
CA SER A 175 -15.36 -2.99 1.41
C SER A 175 -15.93 -3.85 2.56
N TYR A 176 -17.17 -4.34 2.44
CA TYR A 176 -17.87 -5.10 3.48
C TYR A 176 -18.52 -6.39 2.98
N HIS A 177 -18.91 -6.45 1.70
CA HIS A 177 -19.72 -7.52 1.15
C HIS A 177 -19.02 -8.24 0.00
N SER A 178 -19.40 -9.47 -0.24
CA SER A 178 -18.97 -10.25 -1.39
C SER A 178 -20.22 -10.81 -2.08
N ASP A 179 -20.93 -9.91 -2.81
CA ASP A 179 -22.25 -10.18 -3.38
C ASP A 179 -22.16 -10.85 -4.76
N VAL A 180 -20.99 -10.82 -5.39
CA VAL A 180 -20.73 -11.39 -6.71
C VAL A 180 -19.45 -12.21 -6.71
N PRO A 181 -19.27 -13.17 -7.64
CA PRO A 181 -18.19 -14.15 -7.61
C PRO A 181 -16.79 -13.54 -7.39
N PHE A 182 -16.02 -14.18 -6.51
CA PHE A 182 -14.62 -13.93 -6.20
C PHE A 182 -14.28 -12.54 -5.66
N ARG A 183 -15.24 -11.67 -5.30
CA ARG A 183 -14.89 -10.45 -4.56
C ARG A 183 -14.31 -10.80 -3.20
N GLY A 184 -13.12 -10.22 -2.92
CA GLY A 184 -12.33 -10.56 -1.74
C GLY A 184 -11.32 -11.72 -1.95
N TRP A 185 -10.98 -12.01 -3.20
CA TRP A 185 -10.02 -13.05 -3.57
C TRP A 185 -8.84 -12.50 -4.35
N CYS A 186 -7.74 -13.25 -4.37
CA CYS A 186 -6.71 -13.15 -5.38
C CYS A 186 -6.86 -14.29 -6.37
N LEU A 187 -6.88 -13.95 -7.65
CA LEU A 187 -6.90 -14.88 -8.78
C LEU A 187 -5.62 -14.74 -9.60
N LYS A 188 -5.22 -15.82 -10.24
CA LYS A 188 -4.10 -15.84 -11.20
C LYS A 188 -4.65 -16.17 -12.58
N VAL A 189 -4.39 -15.29 -13.56
CA VAL A 189 -4.79 -15.45 -14.96
C VAL A 189 -3.58 -15.82 -15.77
N THR A 190 -3.61 -17.01 -16.38
CA THR A 190 -2.51 -17.51 -17.22
C THR A 190 -2.51 -16.86 -18.61
N PRO A 191 -1.42 -16.92 -19.38
CA PRO A 191 -1.35 -16.36 -20.73
C PRO A 191 -2.39 -16.92 -21.72
N ASP A 192 -2.84 -18.16 -21.51
CA ASP A 192 -3.90 -18.80 -22.28
C ASP A 192 -5.31 -18.50 -21.77
N GLY A 193 -5.43 -17.73 -20.68
CA GLY A 193 -6.71 -17.24 -20.12
C GLY A 193 -7.34 -18.14 -19.06
N LYS A 194 -6.63 -19.16 -18.56
CA LYS A 194 -7.11 -19.96 -17.43
C LYS A 194 -7.05 -19.13 -16.16
N THR A 195 -8.12 -19.16 -15.37
CA THR A 195 -8.21 -18.47 -14.07
C THR A 195 -8.05 -19.45 -12.94
N LEU A 196 -7.13 -19.17 -12.04
CA LEU A 196 -6.78 -20.01 -10.90
C LEU A 196 -6.96 -19.22 -9.60
N PRO A 197 -7.80 -19.67 -8.65
CA PRO A 197 -7.85 -19.10 -7.31
C PRO A 197 -6.52 -19.27 -6.57
N VAL A 198 -6.09 -18.22 -5.85
CA VAL A 198 -4.84 -18.23 -5.07
C VAL A 198 -5.15 -18.17 -3.58
N CYS A 199 -5.90 -17.16 -3.15
CA CYS A 199 -6.22 -16.95 -1.75
C CYS A 199 -7.52 -16.17 -1.60
N SER A 200 -8.11 -16.26 -0.39
CA SER A 200 -9.36 -15.59 -0.02
C SER A 200 -9.13 -14.56 1.09
N GLY A 201 -10.16 -13.79 1.44
CA GLY A 201 -10.13 -12.90 2.61
C GLY A 201 -9.51 -11.54 2.39
N ILE A 202 -9.26 -11.14 1.16
CA ILE A 202 -8.85 -9.79 0.78
C ILE A 202 -10.03 -8.82 0.99
N ARG A 203 -9.76 -7.64 1.54
CA ARG A 203 -10.82 -6.65 1.78
C ARG A 203 -10.78 -5.48 0.79
N SER A 204 -9.74 -4.67 0.86
CA SER A 204 -9.59 -3.45 0.07
C SER A 204 -8.15 -3.30 -0.41
N PRO A 205 -7.75 -4.12 -1.38
CA PRO A 205 -6.44 -4.03 -2.00
C PRO A 205 -6.33 -2.73 -2.79
N CYS A 206 -5.11 -2.19 -2.90
CA CYS A 206 -4.82 -1.07 -3.80
C CYS A 206 -3.40 -1.13 -4.37
N GLY A 207 -2.88 -2.30 -4.59
CA GLY A 207 -1.58 -2.56 -5.19
C GLY A 207 -1.20 -4.01 -5.03
N ILE A 208 -0.53 -4.55 -6.02
CA ILE A 208 -0.10 -5.96 -6.06
C ILE A 208 1.21 -6.05 -6.85
N GLY A 209 2.18 -6.77 -6.34
CA GLY A 209 3.47 -6.94 -6.99
C GLY A 209 4.44 -7.82 -6.20
N PRO A 210 5.58 -8.16 -6.78
CA PRO A 210 6.60 -8.95 -6.11
C PRO A 210 7.45 -8.09 -5.17
N ASN A 211 8.06 -8.74 -4.17
CA ASN A 211 9.20 -8.22 -3.45
C ASN A 211 10.52 -8.52 -4.22
N GLU A 212 11.65 -8.21 -3.61
CA GLU A 212 13.01 -8.43 -4.18
C GLU A 212 13.34 -9.91 -4.47
N HIS A 213 12.59 -10.83 -3.86
CA HIS A 213 12.72 -12.27 -4.08
C HIS A 213 11.70 -12.84 -5.08
N GLY A 214 10.89 -11.98 -5.73
CA GLY A 214 9.84 -12.41 -6.65
C GLY A 214 8.59 -12.95 -5.97
N VAL A 215 8.48 -12.87 -4.64
CA VAL A 215 7.30 -13.30 -3.90
C VAL A 215 6.21 -12.24 -3.98
N MET A 216 5.00 -12.67 -4.32
CA MET A 216 3.88 -11.75 -4.53
C MET A 216 3.28 -11.26 -3.21
N PHE A 217 3.13 -9.94 -3.12
CA PHE A 217 2.47 -9.22 -2.03
C PHE A 217 1.32 -8.38 -2.56
N TYR A 218 0.46 -7.94 -1.67
CA TYR A 218 -0.51 -6.88 -1.95
C TYR A 218 -0.57 -5.88 -0.81
N ALA A 219 -0.92 -4.64 -1.17
CA ALA A 219 -1.16 -3.55 -0.23
C ALA A 219 -2.64 -3.53 0.16
N GLU A 220 -2.94 -3.47 1.44
CA GLU A 220 -4.30 -3.45 1.96
C GLU A 220 -4.55 -2.28 2.89
N SER A 221 -5.66 -1.57 2.66
CA SER A 221 -6.08 -0.45 3.51
C SER A 221 -6.77 -0.93 4.79
N GLN A 222 -6.72 -0.11 5.86
CA GLN A 222 -7.46 -0.35 7.11
C GLN A 222 -8.95 -0.60 6.86
N GLY A 223 -9.55 -1.49 7.65
CA GLY A 223 -10.99 -1.76 7.60
C GLY A 223 -11.44 -2.96 8.42
N PRO A 224 -12.64 -3.52 8.14
CA PRO A 224 -13.09 -4.74 8.79
C PRO A 224 -12.06 -5.86 8.64
N TRP A 225 -11.76 -6.53 9.76
CA TRP A 225 -10.78 -7.62 9.84
C TRP A 225 -9.34 -7.20 9.43
N ASN A 226 -9.08 -5.92 9.31
CA ASN A 226 -7.77 -5.36 9.00
C ASN A 226 -7.53 -4.09 9.83
N GLY A 227 -6.84 -4.24 10.96
CA GLY A 227 -6.71 -3.20 11.99
C GLY A 227 -5.99 -1.93 11.52
N SER A 228 -5.05 -2.05 10.58
CA SER A 228 -4.30 -0.94 9.99
C SER A 228 -3.94 -1.26 8.53
N CYS A 229 -3.34 -0.31 7.82
CA CYS A 229 -2.77 -0.55 6.50
C CYS A 229 -1.61 -1.56 6.59
N SER A 230 -1.48 -2.43 5.61
CA SER A 230 -0.47 -3.49 5.66
C SER A 230 -0.08 -4.04 4.29
N LEU A 231 1.17 -4.53 4.18
CA LEU A 231 1.55 -5.48 3.14
C LEU A 231 1.33 -6.90 3.67
N LYS A 232 0.76 -7.76 2.82
CA LYS A 232 0.59 -9.20 3.11
C LYS A 232 1.09 -10.01 1.91
N VAL A 233 1.67 -11.15 2.21
CA VAL A 233 2.08 -12.10 1.17
C VAL A 233 0.87 -12.83 0.59
N LEU A 234 0.87 -13.06 -0.72
CA LEU A 234 -0.15 -13.85 -1.40
C LEU A 234 0.32 -15.30 -1.48
N GLU A 235 -0.19 -16.13 -0.59
CA GLU A 235 0.14 -17.56 -0.49
C GLU A 235 -1.00 -18.41 -1.09
N GLN A 236 -0.64 -19.45 -1.84
CA GLN A 236 -1.62 -20.42 -2.34
C GLN A 236 -2.34 -21.10 -1.19
N GLY A 237 -3.67 -21.06 -1.18
CA GLY A 237 -4.49 -21.58 -0.09
C GLY A 237 -4.63 -20.65 1.11
N GLY A 238 -3.98 -19.48 1.09
CA GLY A 238 -4.01 -18.51 2.18
C GLY A 238 -5.37 -17.84 2.40
N PHE A 239 -5.59 -17.40 3.64
CA PHE A 239 -6.74 -16.59 4.04
C PHE A 239 -6.25 -15.24 4.57
N MET A 240 -6.60 -14.15 3.89
CA MET A 240 -6.09 -12.80 4.17
C MET A 240 -6.83 -12.08 5.31
N GLY A 241 -7.89 -12.68 5.86
CA GLY A 241 -8.51 -12.24 7.10
C GLY A 241 -10.01 -11.93 7.05
N HIS A 242 -10.62 -11.57 5.91
CA HIS A 242 -12.03 -11.20 5.85
C HIS A 242 -12.94 -12.37 5.47
N PRO A 243 -13.76 -12.94 6.40
CA PRO A 243 -14.46 -14.20 6.16
C PRO A 243 -15.64 -14.10 5.18
N VAL A 244 -16.09 -12.91 4.78
CA VAL A 244 -17.17 -12.78 3.80
C VAL A 244 -16.82 -13.38 2.43
N SER A 245 -15.53 -13.50 2.11
CA SER A 245 -15.04 -14.13 0.88
C SER A 245 -15.28 -15.64 0.83
N PHE A 246 -15.63 -16.29 1.94
CA PHE A 246 -15.93 -17.72 2.02
C PHE A 246 -17.13 -18.15 1.19
N ASN A 247 -17.93 -17.20 0.72
CA ASN A 247 -19.08 -17.48 -0.17
C ASN A 247 -18.69 -18.18 -1.49
N TRP A 248 -17.43 -18.13 -1.91
CA TRP A 248 -17.00 -18.59 -3.25
C TRP A 248 -16.15 -19.86 -3.24
N TYR A 249 -15.95 -20.52 -2.09
CA TYR A 249 -15.20 -21.77 -2.03
C TYR A 249 -15.80 -22.88 -2.88
N ASP A 250 -17.14 -22.89 -3.06
CA ASP A 250 -17.80 -23.83 -3.97
C ASP A 250 -17.40 -23.68 -5.44
N LEU A 251 -16.93 -22.48 -5.83
CA LEU A 251 -16.40 -22.18 -7.16
C LEU A 251 -14.87 -22.38 -7.26
N ALA A 252 -14.20 -22.65 -6.16
CA ALA A 252 -12.74 -22.77 -6.02
C ALA A 252 -12.35 -24.09 -5.33
N LYS A 253 -12.85 -25.19 -5.83
CA LYS A 253 -12.68 -26.52 -5.21
C LYS A 253 -11.22 -26.95 -5.04
N GLU A 254 -10.33 -26.44 -5.89
CA GLU A 254 -8.89 -26.65 -5.81
C GLU A 254 -8.25 -26.01 -4.56
N MET A 255 -8.96 -25.11 -3.90
CA MET A 255 -8.54 -24.51 -2.61
C MET A 255 -8.81 -25.39 -1.39
N GLY A 256 -9.52 -26.51 -1.57
CA GLY A 256 -9.95 -27.37 -0.48
C GLY A 256 -11.12 -26.80 0.32
N ASP A 257 -11.23 -27.21 1.58
CA ASP A 257 -12.27 -26.72 2.49
C ASP A 257 -12.04 -25.26 2.89
N LYS A 258 -13.14 -24.53 3.06
CA LYS A 258 -13.06 -23.15 3.55
C LYS A 258 -12.52 -23.12 5.00
N PRO A 259 -11.69 -22.14 5.34
CA PRO A 259 -11.16 -21.98 6.69
C PRO A 259 -12.25 -21.82 7.75
N VAL A 260 -11.90 -22.10 9.00
CA VAL A 260 -12.76 -21.80 10.15
C VAL A 260 -12.95 -20.29 10.25
N VAL A 261 -14.17 -19.84 10.53
CA VAL A 261 -14.46 -18.42 10.75
C VAL A 261 -13.72 -17.93 11.98
N PRO A 262 -12.90 -16.86 11.86
CA PRO A 262 -12.17 -16.33 13.01
C PRO A 262 -13.10 -15.66 14.02
N GLU A 263 -12.65 -15.57 15.28
CA GLU A 263 -13.36 -14.84 16.31
C GLU A 263 -13.10 -13.33 16.21
N SER A 264 -14.19 -12.55 16.29
CA SER A 264 -14.09 -11.09 16.33
C SER A 264 -13.68 -10.62 17.72
N ARG A 265 -12.94 -9.50 17.78
CA ARG A 265 -12.35 -8.90 18.98
C ARG A 265 -11.23 -9.73 19.62
N SER A 266 -10.56 -10.54 18.82
CA SER A 266 -9.38 -11.33 19.17
C SER A 266 -8.08 -10.60 18.80
N ARG A 267 -6.98 -11.34 18.70
CA ARG A 267 -5.69 -10.90 18.14
C ARG A 267 -5.33 -11.78 16.96
N LEU A 268 -4.75 -11.21 15.92
CA LEU A 268 -4.40 -11.94 14.71
C LEU A 268 -3.53 -13.18 15.03
N MET A 269 -2.53 -13.02 15.90
CA MET A 269 -1.63 -14.12 16.27
C MET A 269 -2.31 -15.21 17.10
N ILE A 270 -3.39 -14.87 17.85
CA ILE A 270 -4.21 -15.87 18.54
C ILE A 270 -5.05 -16.63 17.53
N GLU A 271 -5.70 -15.93 16.60
CA GLU A 271 -6.55 -16.56 15.59
C GLU A 271 -5.76 -17.47 14.64
N ARG A 272 -4.51 -17.15 14.33
CA ARG A 272 -3.63 -18.01 13.54
C ARG A 272 -3.37 -19.39 14.17
N GLN A 273 -3.54 -19.54 15.47
CA GLN A 273 -3.44 -20.86 16.13
C GLN A 273 -4.65 -21.73 15.80
N ARG A 274 -5.82 -21.13 15.56
CA ARG A 274 -7.08 -21.82 15.22
C ARG A 274 -7.31 -21.93 13.72
N VAL A 275 -6.97 -20.87 12.98
CA VAL A 275 -7.18 -20.73 11.53
C VAL A 275 -5.80 -20.80 10.87
N LYS A 276 -5.43 -21.98 10.43
CA LYS A 276 -4.05 -22.26 9.94
C LYS A 276 -3.72 -21.55 8.65
N GLU A 277 -4.73 -21.27 7.85
CA GLU A 277 -4.63 -20.57 6.56
C GLU A 277 -4.49 -19.06 6.76
N LEU A 278 -4.71 -18.51 7.96
CA LEU A 278 -4.69 -17.09 8.24
C LEU A 278 -3.27 -16.51 8.11
N VAL A 279 -3.09 -15.67 7.08
CA VAL A 279 -1.81 -15.03 6.76
C VAL A 279 -1.64 -13.76 7.59
N PRO A 280 -0.51 -13.59 8.31
CA PRO A 280 -0.27 -12.38 9.09
C PRO A 280 0.13 -11.20 8.19
N TYR A 281 0.09 -10.00 8.79
CA TYR A 281 0.71 -8.82 8.19
C TYR A 281 2.22 -9.02 8.08
N ALA A 282 2.79 -8.85 6.89
CA ALA A 282 4.25 -8.83 6.76
C ALA A 282 4.80 -7.47 7.22
N VAL A 283 4.17 -6.38 6.81
CA VAL A 283 4.52 -5.02 7.24
C VAL A 283 3.25 -4.26 7.56
N VAL A 284 3.13 -3.76 8.77
CA VAL A 284 2.07 -2.84 9.19
C VAL A 284 2.54 -1.41 9.00
N PHE A 285 1.72 -0.60 8.35
CA PHE A 285 1.87 0.84 8.25
C PHE A 285 0.93 1.49 9.28
N PRO A 286 1.44 2.02 10.41
CA PRO A 286 0.61 2.61 11.43
C PRO A 286 -0.34 3.67 10.88
N TYR A 287 -1.63 3.54 11.21
CA TYR A 287 -2.68 4.35 10.59
C TYR A 287 -2.46 5.84 10.82
N ILE A 288 -2.57 6.64 9.75
CA ILE A 288 -2.31 8.08 9.69
C ILE A 288 -0.82 8.46 9.81
N ARG A 289 -0.06 7.84 10.71
CA ARG A 289 1.37 8.15 10.91
C ARG A 289 2.24 7.70 9.72
N MET A 290 1.91 6.53 9.15
CA MET A 290 2.63 5.99 7.99
C MET A 290 1.71 5.77 6.79
N GLY A 291 0.57 5.10 6.98
CA GLY A 291 -0.35 4.80 5.90
C GLY A 291 -1.80 5.07 6.28
N ARG A 292 -2.60 5.55 5.33
CA ARG A 292 -4.05 5.68 5.47
C ARG A 292 -4.80 4.89 4.42
N SER A 293 -4.27 4.89 3.21
CA SER A 293 -4.76 4.10 2.07
C SER A 293 -3.56 3.76 1.19
N ILE A 294 -2.71 2.84 1.69
CA ILE A 294 -1.53 2.40 0.94
C ILE A 294 -1.96 1.79 -0.38
N SER A 295 -1.17 2.04 -1.42
CA SER A 295 -1.56 1.75 -2.80
C SER A 295 -0.46 1.05 -3.57
N GLY A 296 -0.21 1.43 -4.83
CA GLY A 296 0.79 0.79 -5.68
C GLY A 296 2.18 0.77 -5.04
N PHE A 297 2.93 -0.27 -5.30
CA PHE A 297 4.30 -0.38 -4.84
C PHE A 297 5.17 -1.08 -5.87
N MET A 298 6.48 -0.84 -5.79
CA MET A 298 7.46 -1.46 -6.65
C MET A 298 8.80 -1.60 -5.92
N VAL A 299 9.51 -2.69 -6.20
CA VAL A 299 10.86 -2.91 -5.68
C VAL A 299 11.89 -2.12 -6.49
N ASP A 300 12.84 -1.48 -5.82
CA ASP A 300 13.98 -0.83 -6.47
C ASP A 300 14.98 -1.90 -6.95
N GLN A 301 15.07 -2.06 -8.26
CA GLN A 301 16.04 -2.91 -8.96
C GLN A 301 16.83 -2.09 -9.98
N THR A 302 17.08 -0.81 -9.66
CA THR A 302 17.74 0.13 -10.58
C THR A 302 19.26 -0.03 -10.64
N GLY A 303 19.85 -0.88 -9.80
CA GLY A 303 21.31 -1.03 -9.68
C GLY A 303 21.94 0.18 -9.00
N GLY A 304 21.27 0.74 -7.99
CA GLY A 304 21.72 1.90 -7.22
C GLY A 304 21.53 3.25 -7.92
N LYS A 305 20.84 3.31 -9.06
CA LYS A 305 20.57 4.59 -9.76
C LYS A 305 19.55 5.47 -9.03
N PHE A 306 18.74 4.88 -8.17
CA PHE A 306 17.78 5.61 -7.32
C PHE A 306 18.32 5.90 -5.91
N GLY A 307 19.59 5.58 -5.64
CA GLY A 307 20.24 5.87 -4.37
C GLY A 307 20.53 4.62 -3.52
N PRO A 308 20.60 4.75 -2.19
CA PRO A 308 21.15 3.70 -1.33
C PRO A 308 20.14 2.58 -0.99
N PHE A 309 18.89 2.62 -1.49
CA PHE A 309 17.79 1.78 -1.06
C PHE A 309 17.47 0.62 -2.00
N GLU A 310 18.45 0.16 -2.77
CA GLU A 310 18.33 -1.00 -3.66
C GLU A 310 17.68 -2.20 -2.95
N ASN A 311 16.78 -2.91 -3.65
CA ASN A 311 16.00 -4.05 -3.18
C ASN A 311 14.95 -3.72 -2.10
N GLN A 312 14.61 -2.45 -1.87
CA GLN A 312 13.49 -2.06 -1.03
C GLN A 312 12.22 -1.82 -1.84
N LEU A 313 11.09 -2.02 -1.20
CA LEU A 313 9.79 -1.67 -1.77
C LEU A 313 9.53 -0.17 -1.56
N PHE A 314 9.16 0.53 -2.62
CA PHE A 314 8.64 1.89 -2.57
C PHE A 314 7.12 1.81 -2.66
N VAL A 315 6.45 2.21 -1.59
CA VAL A 315 5.01 2.05 -1.37
C VAL A 315 4.36 3.42 -1.38
N THR A 316 3.36 3.62 -2.24
CA THR A 316 2.61 4.87 -2.33
C THR A 316 1.41 4.86 -1.38
N ASP A 317 0.92 6.05 -0.99
CA ASP A 317 -0.33 6.20 -0.27
C ASP A 317 -1.27 7.16 -0.99
N PHE A 318 -2.51 6.71 -1.18
CA PHE A 318 -3.53 7.50 -1.85
C PHE A 318 -3.94 8.72 -1.02
N SER A 319 -4.30 8.53 0.24
CA SER A 319 -4.85 9.61 1.07
C SER A 319 -3.80 10.60 1.55
N LEU A 320 -2.63 10.09 1.94
CA LEU A 320 -1.55 10.93 2.47
C LEU A 320 -0.72 11.60 1.37
N SER A 321 -0.80 11.11 0.12
CA SER A 321 -0.01 11.63 -1.01
C SER A 321 1.49 11.58 -0.72
N VAL A 322 1.97 10.43 -0.24
CA VAL A 322 3.36 10.19 0.14
C VAL A 322 3.89 8.91 -0.51
N VAL A 323 5.21 8.79 -0.54
CA VAL A 323 5.91 7.55 -0.81
C VAL A 323 6.64 7.12 0.46
N MET A 324 6.53 5.86 0.81
CA MET A 324 7.20 5.20 1.93
C MET A 324 8.15 4.14 1.39
N ARG A 325 9.09 3.69 2.22
CA ARG A 325 9.91 2.50 1.95
C ARG A 325 9.46 1.35 2.85
N ALA A 326 9.63 0.12 2.35
CA ALA A 326 9.46 -1.06 3.17
C ALA A 326 10.54 -2.10 2.83
N THR A 327 10.91 -2.86 3.86
CA THR A 327 11.79 -4.02 3.74
C THR A 327 11.07 -5.24 4.25
N THR A 328 11.32 -6.39 3.65
CA THR A 328 10.74 -7.67 4.05
C THR A 328 11.83 -8.70 4.32
N GLU A 329 11.60 -9.58 5.28
CA GLU A 329 12.42 -10.74 5.54
C GLU A 329 11.57 -11.95 5.94
N LYS A 330 12.09 -13.15 5.72
CA LYS A 330 11.41 -14.39 6.09
C LYS A 330 12.09 -15.03 7.28
N VAL A 331 11.40 -15.02 8.43
CA VAL A 331 11.90 -15.58 9.70
C VAL A 331 11.04 -16.79 10.09
N ASN A 332 11.67 -17.93 10.37
CA ASN A 332 11.00 -19.19 10.70
C ASN A 332 9.86 -19.57 9.74
N GLY A 333 10.00 -19.20 8.45
CA GLY A 333 8.98 -19.47 7.43
C GLY A 333 7.90 -18.42 7.30
N VAL A 334 7.86 -17.38 8.14
CA VAL A 334 6.86 -16.30 8.15
C VAL A 334 7.47 -15.00 7.65
N TRP A 335 6.76 -14.26 6.77
CA TRP A 335 7.16 -12.96 6.30
C TRP A 335 6.87 -11.88 7.33
N GLN A 336 7.82 -10.97 7.50
CA GLN A 336 7.78 -9.82 8.38
C GLN A 336 8.70 -8.73 7.85
N GLY A 337 8.74 -7.55 8.49
CA GLY A 337 9.62 -6.48 8.05
C GLY A 337 9.28 -5.12 8.60
N ALA A 338 9.88 -4.10 8.02
CA ALA A 338 9.77 -2.73 8.49
C ALA A 338 9.26 -1.77 7.42
N CYS A 339 8.66 -0.65 7.84
CA CYS A 339 8.40 0.49 6.99
C CYS A 339 9.05 1.75 7.54
N TYR A 340 9.35 2.66 6.60
CA TYR A 340 10.09 3.91 6.83
C TYR A 340 9.43 5.05 6.05
N PRO A 341 9.37 6.29 6.55
CA PRO A 341 9.06 7.45 5.73
C PRO A 341 10.06 7.58 4.57
N PHE A 342 9.69 8.31 3.52
CA PHE A 342 10.60 8.55 2.41
C PHE A 342 10.40 9.90 1.73
N ARG A 343 9.19 10.19 1.19
CA ARG A 343 8.94 11.44 0.48
C ARG A 343 7.49 11.88 0.60
N GLU A 344 7.29 13.05 1.16
CA GLU A 344 6.00 13.75 1.22
C GLU A 344 5.91 14.93 0.24
N GLY A 345 4.79 15.64 0.21
CA GLY A 345 4.59 16.83 -0.62
C GLY A 345 4.20 16.54 -2.07
N LEU A 346 3.69 15.35 -2.37
CA LEU A 346 3.20 15.00 -3.70
C LEU A 346 1.83 15.61 -3.99
N ALA A 347 1.56 15.89 -5.27
CA ALA A 347 0.50 16.80 -5.69
C ALA A 347 -0.90 16.20 -5.70
N THR A 348 -1.05 14.88 -5.64
CA THR A 348 -2.35 14.18 -5.69
C THR A 348 -2.30 12.88 -4.90
N GLY A 349 -3.44 12.23 -4.72
CA GLY A 349 -3.50 10.87 -4.19
C GLY A 349 -2.81 9.89 -5.13
N LEU A 350 -1.89 9.08 -4.60
CA LEU A 350 -1.09 8.18 -5.41
C LEU A 350 -1.76 6.80 -5.52
N LEU A 351 -1.81 6.26 -6.74
CA LEU A 351 -2.32 4.91 -7.01
C LEU A 351 -1.24 3.99 -7.57
N ALA A 352 -0.33 4.54 -8.36
CA ALA A 352 0.66 3.77 -9.11
C ALA A 352 2.05 4.39 -9.02
N CYS A 353 3.06 3.54 -9.11
CA CYS A 353 4.45 3.93 -9.26
C CYS A 353 5.17 3.00 -10.26
N GLN A 354 6.24 3.52 -10.87
CA GLN A 354 7.05 2.78 -11.84
C GLN A 354 8.46 3.35 -11.89
N PHE A 355 9.48 2.50 -11.74
CA PHE A 355 10.86 2.91 -12.02
C PHE A 355 11.08 3.11 -13.52
N THR A 356 11.80 4.17 -13.85
CA THR A 356 12.17 4.49 -15.22
C THR A 356 13.48 3.80 -15.64
N PRO A 357 13.81 3.72 -16.93
CA PRO A 357 15.10 3.22 -17.38
C PRO A 357 16.30 4.05 -16.87
N ARG A 358 16.08 5.31 -16.47
CA ARG A 358 17.08 6.17 -15.85
C ARG A 358 17.33 5.87 -14.38
N GLY A 359 16.39 5.14 -13.74
CA GLY A 359 16.40 4.83 -12.32
C GLY A 359 15.56 5.76 -11.46
N ASP A 360 14.88 6.75 -12.03
CA ASP A 360 13.94 7.62 -11.28
C ASP A 360 12.63 6.89 -11.00
N LEU A 361 11.84 7.33 -10.01
CA LEU A 361 10.54 6.75 -9.69
C LEU A 361 9.40 7.69 -10.16
N ILE A 362 8.60 7.25 -11.14
CA ILE A 362 7.35 7.92 -11.51
C ILE A 362 6.24 7.49 -10.56
N VAL A 363 5.43 8.46 -10.15
CA VAL A 363 4.24 8.28 -9.33
C VAL A 363 3.07 9.05 -9.91
N GLY A 364 1.86 8.58 -9.69
CA GLY A 364 0.67 9.28 -10.16
C GLY A 364 -0.62 8.69 -9.62
N GLY A 365 -1.72 9.40 -9.88
CA GLY A 365 -3.04 9.00 -9.42
C GLY A 365 -4.06 10.12 -9.52
N THR A 366 -4.94 10.22 -8.53
CA THR A 366 -6.11 11.10 -8.53
C THR A 366 -6.59 11.39 -7.11
N ASN A 367 -7.43 12.41 -6.93
CA ASN A 367 -8.18 12.64 -5.70
C ASN A 367 -9.64 12.13 -5.79
N ARG A 368 -10.00 11.45 -6.88
CA ARG A 368 -11.36 10.95 -7.07
C ARG A 368 -11.67 9.76 -6.14
N GLY A 369 -12.68 9.91 -5.32
CA GLY A 369 -13.20 8.86 -4.45
C GLY A 369 -13.05 9.16 -2.97
N TRP A 370 -11.89 9.57 -2.51
CA TRP A 370 -11.62 9.83 -1.08
C TRP A 370 -10.80 11.11 -0.88
N PRO A 371 -10.84 11.72 0.30
CA PRO A 371 -9.99 12.86 0.63
C PRO A 371 -8.50 12.50 0.51
N VAL A 372 -7.74 13.41 -0.11
CA VAL A 372 -6.28 13.32 -0.25
C VAL A 372 -5.62 14.62 0.19
N ARG A 373 -4.34 14.54 0.61
CA ARG A 373 -3.57 15.73 0.97
C ARG A 373 -3.13 16.54 -0.25
N GLY A 374 -2.77 15.86 -1.33
CA GLY A 374 -2.31 16.51 -2.55
C GLY A 374 -3.38 17.47 -3.11
N PRO A 375 -3.03 18.73 -3.44
CA PRO A 375 -4.01 19.77 -3.78
C PRO A 375 -4.61 19.64 -5.17
N ARG A 376 -4.11 18.73 -6.03
CA ARG A 376 -4.56 18.59 -7.42
C ARG A 376 -5.47 17.38 -7.61
N GLU A 377 -6.42 17.52 -8.53
CA GLU A 377 -7.34 16.45 -8.89
C GLU A 377 -6.61 15.20 -9.41
N PHE A 378 -5.56 15.40 -10.18
CA PHE A 378 -4.68 14.35 -10.70
C PHE A 378 -3.30 14.96 -11.00
N ALA A 379 -2.28 14.13 -10.94
CA ALA A 379 -0.90 14.49 -11.25
C ALA A 379 -0.09 13.27 -11.67
N ILE A 380 0.95 13.53 -12.47
CA ILE A 380 2.04 12.59 -12.71
C ILE A 380 3.33 13.31 -12.35
N GLN A 381 4.08 12.74 -11.45
CA GLN A 381 5.32 13.31 -10.93
C GLN A 381 6.41 12.26 -10.94
N ARG A 382 7.65 12.69 -10.88
CA ARG A 382 8.82 11.83 -10.85
C ARG A 382 9.71 12.24 -9.69
N LEU A 383 10.21 11.29 -8.95
CA LEU A 383 11.20 11.48 -7.91
C LEU A 383 12.58 11.21 -8.51
N ASP A 384 13.40 12.26 -8.59
CA ASP A 384 14.76 12.21 -9.13
C ASP A 384 15.75 12.26 -7.97
N TRP A 385 16.56 11.23 -7.81
CA TRP A 385 17.67 11.26 -6.86
C TRP A 385 18.71 12.30 -7.25
N THR A 386 19.15 13.10 -6.29
CA THR A 386 20.12 14.19 -6.54
C THR A 386 21.57 13.72 -6.62
N GLY A 387 21.85 12.46 -6.28
CA GLY A 387 23.19 11.91 -6.13
C GLY A 387 23.76 12.08 -4.72
N ILE A 388 23.04 12.74 -3.81
CA ILE A 388 23.45 12.92 -2.43
C ILE A 388 22.81 11.82 -1.59
N VAL A 389 23.60 11.07 -0.82
CA VAL A 389 23.11 10.04 0.09
C VAL A 389 22.55 10.69 1.36
N PRO A 390 21.26 10.48 1.71
CA PRO A 390 20.71 10.95 2.99
C PRO A 390 21.29 10.12 4.14
N PHE A 391 21.31 10.67 5.36
CA PHE A 391 21.52 9.86 6.55
C PHE A 391 20.16 9.30 7.02
N GLU A 392 20.03 7.97 6.93
CA GLU A 392 18.76 7.26 7.12
C GLU A 392 18.96 5.89 7.77
N ILE A 393 17.92 5.41 8.44
CA ILE A 393 17.78 3.99 8.74
C ILE A 393 17.58 3.27 7.40
N LYS A 394 18.54 2.46 6.97
CA LYS A 394 18.47 1.72 5.71
C LYS A 394 17.59 0.48 5.86
N THR A 395 17.86 -0.36 6.87
CA THR A 395 17.07 -1.56 7.18
C THR A 395 17.02 -1.81 8.67
N ILE A 396 15.96 -2.50 9.12
CA ILE A 396 15.86 -3.13 10.42
C ILE A 396 15.61 -4.61 10.19
N ASN A 397 16.41 -5.47 10.81
CA ASN A 397 16.24 -6.93 10.73
C ASN A 397 16.15 -7.51 12.15
N ALA A 398 15.27 -8.49 12.34
CA ALA A 398 15.13 -9.18 13.63
C ALA A 398 16.37 -10.03 13.96
N ARG A 399 16.66 -10.15 15.25
CA ARG A 399 17.64 -11.04 15.86
C ARG A 399 16.98 -11.80 17.01
N SER A 400 17.58 -12.88 17.45
CA SER A 400 17.06 -13.68 18.58
C SER A 400 16.87 -12.88 19.86
N GLU A 401 17.70 -11.87 20.09
CA GLU A 401 17.66 -11.03 21.30
C GLU A 401 17.32 -9.55 21.01
N GLY A 402 16.90 -9.17 19.80
CA GLY A 402 16.64 -7.77 19.46
C GLY A 402 16.61 -7.49 17.96
N PHE A 403 17.35 -6.48 17.51
CA PHE A 403 17.35 -6.06 16.12
C PHE A 403 18.73 -5.63 15.65
N ARG A 404 18.99 -5.78 14.35
CA ARG A 404 20.07 -5.11 13.64
C ARG A 404 19.51 -3.93 12.87
N LEU A 405 20.02 -2.75 13.14
CA LEU A 405 19.76 -1.55 12.36
C LEU A 405 20.95 -1.32 11.41
N THR A 406 20.66 -1.09 10.14
CA THR A 406 21.66 -0.68 9.15
C THR A 406 21.37 0.75 8.72
N PHE A 407 22.39 1.56 8.60
CA PHE A 407 22.29 2.97 8.21
C PHE A 407 22.91 3.20 6.82
N THR A 408 22.51 4.28 6.17
CA THR A 408 23.02 4.66 4.84
C THR A 408 24.41 5.29 4.90
N LYS A 409 24.80 5.82 6.07
CA LYS A 409 26.08 6.44 6.38
C LYS A 409 26.58 6.01 7.77
N PRO A 410 27.88 6.15 8.06
CA PRO A 410 28.42 5.81 9.37
C PRO A 410 27.77 6.62 10.50
N VAL A 411 27.43 5.95 11.61
CA VAL A 411 26.91 6.57 12.83
C VAL A 411 28.06 7.06 13.72
N ASP A 412 27.79 8.05 14.57
CA ASP A 412 28.67 8.40 15.68
C ASP A 412 28.73 7.26 16.71
N PRO A 413 29.85 6.60 16.90
CA PRO A 413 29.94 5.43 17.77
C PRO A 413 29.64 5.73 19.22
N ALA A 414 29.91 6.96 19.71
CA ALA A 414 29.63 7.34 21.10
C ALA A 414 28.10 7.44 21.33
N VAL A 415 27.39 8.01 20.38
CA VAL A 415 25.91 8.10 20.42
C VAL A 415 25.29 6.72 20.17
N ALA A 416 25.74 6.02 19.14
CA ALA A 416 25.13 4.77 18.71
C ALA A 416 25.37 3.58 19.65
N SER A 417 26.41 3.63 20.51
CA SER A 417 26.65 2.60 21.54
C SER A 417 25.88 2.84 22.85
N ASP A 418 25.26 4.01 23.02
CA ASP A 418 24.44 4.31 24.19
C ASP A 418 23.02 3.71 24.01
N PRO A 419 22.59 2.76 24.86
CA PRO A 419 21.21 2.25 24.82
C PRO A 419 20.13 3.32 24.93
N ALA A 420 20.40 4.47 25.57
CA ALA A 420 19.46 5.58 25.70
C ALA A 420 19.14 6.29 24.38
N THR A 421 19.94 6.07 23.34
CA THR A 421 19.70 6.57 21.98
C THR A 421 18.45 5.96 21.35
N TYR A 422 18.03 4.79 21.81
CA TYR A 422 16.96 3.99 21.19
C TYR A 422 15.71 4.01 22.08
N SER A 423 14.69 4.75 21.66
CA SER A 423 13.37 4.69 22.27
C SER A 423 12.50 3.68 21.51
N LEU A 424 11.99 2.67 22.22
CA LEU A 424 11.10 1.66 21.65
C LEU A 424 9.75 1.67 22.33
N SER A 425 8.70 1.57 21.52
CA SER A 425 7.35 1.21 21.96
C SER A 425 6.79 0.10 21.10
N THR A 426 5.83 -0.66 21.61
CA THR A 426 5.14 -1.68 20.83
C THR A 426 3.65 -1.58 20.97
N PHE A 427 2.94 -2.09 19.96
CA PHE A 427 1.50 -2.22 19.96
C PHE A 427 1.06 -3.32 18.99
N THR A 428 -0.18 -3.74 19.13
CA THR A 428 -0.89 -4.57 18.15
C THR A 428 -2.27 -4.02 17.88
N HIS A 429 -3.06 -4.72 17.09
CA HIS A 429 -4.43 -4.33 16.74
C HIS A 429 -5.45 -5.39 17.16
N VAL A 430 -6.66 -4.94 17.46
CA VAL A 430 -7.79 -5.84 17.64
C VAL A 430 -8.18 -6.41 16.26
N TYR A 431 -8.14 -7.72 16.12
CA TYR A 431 -8.65 -8.42 14.95
C TYR A 431 -10.17 -8.57 15.08
N GLN A 432 -10.93 -7.84 14.30
CA GLN A 432 -12.37 -7.71 14.52
C GLN A 432 -13.17 -7.42 13.25
N GLN A 433 -14.46 -7.77 13.29
CA GLN A 433 -15.43 -7.43 12.23
C GLN A 433 -15.65 -5.91 12.08
N GLY A 434 -15.41 -5.13 13.15
CA GLY A 434 -15.50 -3.67 13.10
C GLY A 434 -14.46 -3.06 12.20
N TYR A 435 -14.69 -1.81 11.77
CA TYR A 435 -13.77 -1.06 10.91
C TYR A 435 -12.53 -0.64 11.68
N GLY A 436 -11.36 -1.06 11.21
CA GLY A 436 -10.08 -0.69 11.80
C GLY A 436 -9.91 -1.15 13.24
N SER A 437 -8.90 -0.65 13.89
CA SER A 437 -8.63 -0.90 15.31
C SER A 437 -7.78 0.22 15.89
N PRO A 438 -8.01 0.59 17.17
CA PRO A 438 -6.99 1.32 17.91
C PRO A 438 -5.74 0.45 18.10
N GLU A 439 -4.64 1.09 18.37
CA GLU A 439 -3.42 0.44 18.84
C GLU A 439 -3.65 -0.01 20.30
N VAL A 440 -3.46 -1.28 20.57
CA VAL A 440 -3.71 -1.92 21.86
C VAL A 440 -2.51 -2.72 22.33
N ASP A 441 -2.57 -3.20 23.59
CA ASP A 441 -1.53 -4.03 24.23
C ASP A 441 -0.13 -3.38 24.15
N GLN A 442 -0.10 -2.06 24.37
CA GLN A 442 1.11 -1.25 24.29
C GLN A 442 2.12 -1.63 25.37
N THR A 443 3.38 -1.77 24.98
CA THR A 443 4.51 -1.97 25.90
C THR A 443 5.66 -1.03 25.53
N LYS A 444 6.66 -0.94 26.42
CA LYS A 444 7.89 -0.16 26.21
C LYS A 444 9.10 -1.06 26.46
N PRO A 445 9.51 -1.84 25.46
CA PRO A 445 10.75 -2.63 25.54
C PRO A 445 11.94 -1.71 25.76
N ARG A 446 12.99 -2.24 26.44
CA ARG A 446 14.19 -1.47 26.72
C ARG A 446 15.37 -2.02 25.93
N VAL A 447 16.12 -1.15 25.28
CA VAL A 447 17.44 -1.49 24.78
C VAL A 447 18.38 -1.59 25.96
N VAL A 448 19.02 -2.72 26.12
CA VAL A 448 19.94 -3.00 27.24
C VAL A 448 21.40 -3.04 26.81
N GLN A 449 21.65 -3.16 25.51
CA GLN A 449 22.99 -3.12 24.92
C GLN A 449 22.87 -2.66 23.46
N ALA A 450 23.83 -1.86 23.00
CA ALA A 450 24.00 -1.52 21.59
C ALA A 450 25.47 -1.75 21.20
N THR A 451 25.69 -2.44 20.09
CA THR A 451 27.03 -2.79 19.59
C THR A 451 27.16 -2.30 18.16
N VAL A 452 28.08 -1.36 17.96
CA VAL A 452 28.36 -0.75 16.66
C VAL A 452 29.37 -1.59 15.89
N SER A 453 29.13 -1.82 14.58
CA SER A 453 30.06 -2.51 13.69
C SER A 453 31.33 -1.69 13.42
N GLU A 454 32.39 -2.33 12.96
CA GLU A 454 33.67 -1.69 12.65
C GLU A 454 33.56 -0.57 11.61
N ASP A 455 32.74 -0.80 10.56
CA ASP A 455 32.43 0.17 9.51
C ASP A 455 31.44 1.25 9.94
N ARG A 456 30.87 1.14 11.15
CA ARG A 456 29.87 2.04 11.73
C ARG A 456 28.57 2.15 10.94
N LEU A 457 28.30 1.21 10.04
CA LEU A 457 27.08 1.19 9.26
C LEU A 457 25.98 0.34 9.90
N GLN A 458 26.32 -0.48 10.89
CA GLN A 458 25.37 -1.37 11.56
C GLN A 458 25.43 -1.22 13.08
N VAL A 459 24.27 -1.39 13.71
CA VAL A 459 24.16 -1.45 15.17
C VAL A 459 23.28 -2.64 15.53
N ASP A 460 23.83 -3.58 16.30
CA ASP A 460 23.07 -4.66 16.92
C ASP A 460 22.59 -4.20 18.29
N ILE A 461 21.29 -4.16 18.50
CA ILE A 461 20.68 -3.84 19.79
C ILE A 461 20.07 -5.08 20.44
N LYS A 462 20.34 -5.27 21.73
CA LYS A 462 19.64 -6.23 22.57
C LYS A 462 18.48 -5.56 23.27
N VAL A 463 17.33 -6.20 23.23
CA VAL A 463 16.06 -5.64 23.70
C VAL A 463 15.46 -6.55 24.76
N ASP A 464 15.29 -6.01 25.95
CA ASP A 464 14.52 -6.66 27.02
C ASP A 464 13.02 -6.34 26.81
N GLY A 465 12.19 -7.36 26.71
CA GLY A 465 10.75 -7.23 26.51
C GLY A 465 10.30 -7.23 25.04
N LEU A 466 10.99 -7.94 24.14
CA LEU A 466 10.48 -8.23 22.78
C LEU A 466 9.11 -8.89 22.83
N VAL A 467 8.18 -8.42 21.98
CA VAL A 467 6.81 -8.95 21.92
C VAL A 467 6.48 -9.44 20.52
N GLN A 468 6.39 -10.75 20.36
CA GLN A 468 5.97 -11.39 19.11
C GLN A 468 4.52 -11.03 18.77
N GLY A 469 4.22 -10.74 17.49
CA GLY A 469 2.90 -10.33 17.02
C GLY A 469 2.62 -8.82 17.19
N HIS A 470 3.62 -8.04 17.60
CA HIS A 470 3.52 -6.59 17.73
C HIS A 470 4.30 -5.85 16.65
N VAL A 471 3.88 -4.62 16.39
CA VAL A 471 4.69 -3.61 15.72
C VAL A 471 5.62 -3.01 16.76
N HIS A 472 6.90 -2.95 16.46
CA HIS A 472 7.92 -2.25 17.25
C HIS A 472 8.20 -0.91 16.58
N GLU A 473 7.85 0.16 17.24
CA GLU A 473 8.12 1.53 16.83
C GLU A 473 9.48 1.94 17.38
N PHE A 474 10.34 2.44 16.51
CA PHE A 474 11.65 2.98 16.81
C PHE A 474 11.59 4.49 16.70
N ASP A 475 12.07 5.18 17.73
CA ASP A 475 12.37 6.60 17.71
C ASP A 475 13.86 6.78 18.01
N LEU A 476 14.59 7.30 17.03
CA LEU A 476 16.04 7.47 17.05
C LEU A 476 16.45 8.96 16.98
N GLU A 477 15.63 9.87 17.54
CA GLU A 477 15.92 11.32 17.54
C GLU A 477 17.37 11.64 17.95
N PRO A 478 17.98 10.97 18.95
CA PRO A 478 19.36 11.27 19.35
C PRO A 478 20.43 10.77 18.37
N MET A 479 20.12 9.91 17.40
CA MET A 479 21.10 9.33 16.47
C MET A 479 21.78 10.41 15.62
N ARG A 480 23.09 10.29 15.44
CA ARG A 480 23.91 11.28 14.69
C ARG A 480 24.96 10.61 13.81
N GLU A 481 25.33 11.33 12.74
CA GLU A 481 26.60 11.10 12.01
C GLU A 481 27.81 11.60 12.85
N PRO A 482 29.06 11.20 12.56
CA PRO A 482 30.25 11.67 13.29
C PRO A 482 30.46 13.18 13.24
N ASP A 483 29.93 13.88 12.26
CA ASP A 483 29.97 15.34 12.11
C ASP A 483 28.75 16.05 12.73
N GLY A 484 27.87 15.31 13.41
CA GLY A 484 26.67 15.80 14.08
C GLY A 484 25.41 15.84 13.21
N GLY A 485 25.47 15.37 11.97
CA GLY A 485 24.30 15.27 11.07
C GLY A 485 23.20 14.40 11.68
N LYS A 486 21.94 14.80 11.48
CA LYS A 486 20.75 14.09 11.97
C LYS A 486 20.17 13.15 10.91
N LEU A 487 19.45 12.13 11.36
CA LEU A 487 18.58 11.35 10.45
C LEU A 487 17.57 12.29 9.78
N VAL A 488 17.28 12.04 8.50
CA VAL A 488 16.20 12.74 7.80
C VAL A 488 14.85 12.30 8.40
N HIS A 489 14.72 10.99 8.66
CA HIS A 489 13.57 10.42 9.36
C HIS A 489 14.04 9.63 10.59
N GLU A 490 13.55 10.05 11.75
CA GLU A 490 13.94 9.50 13.03
C GLU A 490 13.15 8.25 13.43
N ASN A 491 12.01 8.01 12.75
CA ASN A 491 11.08 6.93 13.08
C ASN A 491 11.11 5.79 12.07
N ALA A 492 10.92 4.58 12.58
CA ALA A 492 10.68 3.37 11.78
C ALA A 492 9.79 2.40 12.54
N TYR A 493 9.14 1.48 11.81
CA TYR A 493 8.16 0.55 12.39
C TYR A 493 8.42 -0.85 11.89
N TYR A 494 8.73 -1.78 12.79
CA TYR A 494 9.01 -3.17 12.48
C TYR A 494 7.88 -4.08 12.96
N THR A 495 7.28 -4.86 12.05
CA THR A 495 6.27 -5.89 12.37
C THR A 495 6.98 -7.19 12.73
N LEU A 496 6.98 -7.58 14.00
CA LEU A 496 7.66 -8.77 14.52
C LEU A 496 6.69 -9.94 14.65
N ASN A 497 6.57 -10.76 13.62
CA ASN A 497 5.73 -11.97 13.65
C ASN A 497 6.44 -13.17 14.30
N GLU A 498 7.75 -13.30 14.05
CA GLU A 498 8.59 -14.38 14.55
C GLU A 498 9.91 -13.82 15.07
N ILE A 499 10.37 -14.35 16.18
CA ILE A 499 11.72 -14.08 16.69
C ILE A 499 12.66 -15.14 16.09
N PRO A 500 13.77 -14.76 15.43
CA PRO A 500 14.73 -15.71 14.89
C PRO A 500 15.21 -16.68 15.98
N ARG A 501 15.39 -17.93 15.62
CA ARG A 501 16.06 -18.93 16.47
C ARG A 501 17.55 -18.86 16.24
N ASP A 502 18.34 -19.02 17.30
CA ASP A 502 19.81 -19.12 17.21
C ASP A 502 20.25 -20.32 16.36
#